data_a8287d2a827ede2254c709b8b926bc74
#
_entry.id   a8287d2a827ede2254c709b8b926bc74
#
_cell.length_a   1.000
_cell.length_b   1.000
_cell.length_c   1.000
_cell.angle_alpha   90.00
_cell.angle_beta   90.00
_cell.angle_gamma   90.00
#
_symmetry.space_group_name_H-M   'P 1'
#
loop_
_entity.id
_entity.type
_entity.pdbx_description
1 polymer ?
#
loop_
_entity_poly.entity_id
_entity_poly.type
_entity_poly.pdbx_seq_one_letter_code
_entity_poly.pdbx_strand_id
1 'polypeptide(L)'
;MTREELNRKIAQDLLKIKAVFFRPEEPFTWASGIKSPVYCDNRLTLTAPEVRTDVEKGLAQLIDEEYPRVEVLMGTSTAGIAHAAITAHLMGLPMGYVRSGAKDHGRQNQIEGRLEPGQKVVEHSVCSVNTTVVTLIR
;
A
#
# COMPACT_ATOMS: atom_id res chain seq x y z
N MET A 1 -10.33 -17.60 0.81
CA MET A 1 -8.88 -17.89 0.81
C MET A 1 -8.33 -17.65 2.20
N THR A 2 -7.60 -18.59 2.74
CA THR A 2 -6.94 -18.40 4.03
C THR A 2 -5.83 -17.38 3.92
N ARG A 3 -5.42 -16.77 5.04
CA ARG A 3 -4.30 -15.82 5.06
C ARG A 3 -3.00 -16.44 4.54
N GLU A 4 -2.75 -17.70 4.84
CA GLU A 4 -1.56 -18.40 4.35
C GLU A 4 -1.59 -18.63 2.84
N GLU A 5 -2.73 -19.04 2.30
CA GLU A 5 -2.93 -19.17 0.86
C GLU A 5 -2.77 -17.84 0.13
N LEU A 6 -3.33 -16.76 0.71
CA LEU A 6 -3.19 -15.41 0.18
C LEU A 6 -1.72 -14.97 0.17
N ASN A 7 -1.00 -15.12 1.28
CA ASN A 7 0.41 -14.77 1.37
C ASN A 7 1.25 -15.51 0.34
N ARG A 8 1.00 -16.80 0.18
CA ARG A 8 1.71 -17.62 -0.82
C ARG A 8 1.42 -17.15 -2.25
N LYS A 9 0.15 -16.88 -2.54
CA LYS A 9 -0.27 -16.39 -3.86
C LYS A 9 0.40 -15.07 -4.20
N ILE A 10 0.33 -14.08 -3.31
CA ILE A 10 0.94 -12.77 -3.53
C ILE A 10 2.46 -12.88 -3.72
N ALA A 11 3.13 -13.71 -2.92
CA ALA A 11 4.57 -13.94 -3.09
C ALA A 11 4.91 -14.53 -4.47
N GLN A 12 4.12 -15.50 -4.94
CA GLN A 12 4.28 -16.08 -6.27
C GLN A 12 4.01 -15.07 -7.38
N ASP A 13 3.00 -14.24 -7.22
CA ASP A 13 2.64 -13.18 -8.18
C ASP A 13 3.77 -12.14 -8.30
N LEU A 14 4.36 -11.71 -7.19
CA LEU A 14 5.50 -10.79 -7.19
C LEU A 14 6.73 -11.38 -7.89
N LEU A 15 7.00 -12.66 -7.69
CA LEU A 15 8.06 -13.37 -8.39
C LEU A 15 7.77 -13.48 -9.90
N LYS A 16 6.54 -13.82 -10.26
CA LYS A 16 6.08 -13.96 -11.65
C LYS A 16 6.28 -12.69 -12.46
N ILE A 17 5.99 -11.53 -11.89
CA ILE A 17 6.15 -10.22 -12.56
C ILE A 17 7.54 -9.63 -12.41
N LYS A 18 8.48 -10.37 -11.81
CA LYS A 18 9.85 -9.92 -11.55
C LYS A 18 9.94 -8.64 -10.73
N ALA A 19 9.03 -8.47 -9.78
CA ALA A 19 9.05 -7.37 -8.82
C ALA A 19 10.10 -7.56 -7.72
N VAL A 20 10.58 -8.79 -7.53
CA VAL A 20 11.62 -9.14 -6.55
C VAL A 20 12.96 -9.20 -7.24
N PHE A 21 13.90 -8.40 -6.75
CA PHE A 21 15.27 -8.34 -7.23
C PHE A 21 16.20 -8.97 -6.20
N PHE A 22 17.05 -9.87 -6.64
CA PHE A 22 18.01 -10.57 -5.79
C PHE A 22 19.44 -10.31 -6.26
N ARG A 23 20.25 -9.67 -5.42
CA ARG A 23 21.66 -9.31 -5.69
C ARG A 23 22.55 -9.62 -4.50
N PRO A 24 22.93 -10.88 -4.29
CA PRO A 24 23.80 -11.26 -3.17
C PRO A 24 25.23 -10.73 -3.31
N GLU A 25 25.73 -10.65 -4.55
CA GLU A 25 27.09 -10.17 -4.86
C GLU A 25 27.23 -8.65 -4.75
N GLU A 26 26.15 -7.93 -5.10
CA GLU A 26 26.10 -6.46 -5.10
C GLU A 26 24.81 -5.99 -4.41
N PRO A 27 24.77 -6.00 -3.07
CA PRO A 27 23.55 -5.69 -2.32
C PRO A 27 23.02 -4.28 -2.58
N PHE A 28 21.69 -4.14 -2.53
CA PHE A 28 21.04 -2.84 -2.53
C PHE A 28 21.32 -2.11 -1.21
N THR A 29 21.52 -0.81 -1.29
CA THR A 29 21.59 0.05 -0.10
C THR A 29 20.26 0.78 0.05
N TRP A 30 19.56 0.50 1.15
CA TRP A 30 18.32 1.18 1.48
C TRP A 30 18.57 2.60 1.96
N ALA A 31 17.53 3.45 1.97
CA ALA A 31 17.62 4.81 2.48
C ALA A 31 18.10 4.90 3.92
N SER A 32 17.88 3.86 4.72
CA SER A 32 18.39 3.71 6.08
C SER A 32 19.89 3.41 6.16
N GLY A 33 20.56 3.16 5.01
CA GLY A 33 21.95 2.72 4.95
C GLY A 33 22.15 1.20 5.09
N ILE A 34 21.09 0.45 5.34
CA ILE A 34 21.15 -1.02 5.44
C ILE A 34 21.39 -1.61 4.06
N LYS A 35 22.34 -2.54 3.97
CA LYS A 35 22.60 -3.34 2.77
C LYS A 35 21.73 -4.59 2.79
N SER A 36 20.97 -4.80 1.71
CA SER A 36 20.12 -5.97 1.54
C SER A 36 20.36 -6.64 0.19
N PRO A 37 20.48 -7.98 0.13
CA PRO A 37 20.56 -8.70 -1.12
C PRO A 37 19.23 -8.76 -1.87
N VAL A 38 18.13 -8.36 -1.24
CA VAL A 38 16.77 -8.42 -1.78
C VAL A 38 16.15 -7.03 -1.80
N TYR A 39 15.49 -6.72 -2.90
CA TYR A 39 14.65 -5.54 -3.05
C TYR A 39 13.34 -5.95 -3.74
N CYS A 40 12.20 -5.50 -3.24
CA CYS A 40 10.90 -5.69 -3.87
C CYS A 40 10.30 -4.34 -4.27
N ASP A 41 9.97 -4.18 -5.54
CA ASP A 41 9.26 -3.01 -6.02
C ASP A 41 7.76 -3.33 -6.18
N ASN A 42 7.00 -3.07 -5.14
CA ASN A 42 5.56 -3.30 -5.12
C ASN A 42 4.78 -2.45 -6.14
N ARG A 43 5.36 -1.35 -6.64
CA ARG A 43 4.73 -0.49 -7.64
C ARG A 43 4.58 -1.19 -8.99
N LEU A 44 5.40 -2.21 -9.27
CA LEU A 44 5.31 -3.01 -10.48
C LEU A 44 4.00 -3.80 -10.56
N THR A 45 3.33 -4.04 -9.45
CA THR A 45 2.01 -4.68 -9.43
C THR A 45 0.96 -3.84 -10.18
N LEU A 46 1.11 -2.52 -10.18
CA LEU A 46 0.16 -1.62 -10.84
C LEU A 46 0.09 -1.82 -12.36
N THR A 47 1.19 -2.22 -12.98
CA THR A 47 1.26 -2.47 -14.43
C THR A 47 0.96 -3.92 -14.82
N ALA A 48 0.69 -4.78 -13.86
CA ALA A 48 0.31 -6.18 -14.05
C ALA A 48 -1.15 -6.40 -13.59
N PRO A 49 -2.16 -6.25 -14.45
CA PRO A 49 -3.57 -6.17 -14.05
C PRO A 49 -4.08 -7.35 -13.21
N GLU A 50 -3.67 -8.58 -13.54
CA GLU A 50 -4.04 -9.78 -12.77
C GLU A 50 -3.46 -9.72 -11.36
N VAL A 51 -2.14 -9.48 -11.25
CA VAL A 51 -1.43 -9.39 -9.97
C VAL A 51 -1.95 -8.21 -9.15
N ARG A 52 -2.19 -7.07 -9.79
CA ARG A 52 -2.82 -5.92 -9.15
C ARG A 52 -4.16 -6.30 -8.51
N THR A 53 -5.01 -7.01 -9.26
CA THR A 53 -6.30 -7.46 -8.75
C THR A 53 -6.16 -8.37 -7.54
N ASP A 54 -5.22 -9.29 -7.56
CA ASP A 54 -4.96 -10.21 -6.45
C ASP A 54 -4.44 -9.47 -5.20
N VAL A 55 -3.52 -8.54 -5.39
CA VAL A 55 -3.00 -7.69 -4.31
C VAL A 55 -4.11 -6.86 -3.67
N GLU A 56 -4.92 -6.17 -4.48
CA GLU A 56 -5.96 -5.29 -3.96
C GLU A 56 -7.10 -6.07 -3.28
N LYS A 57 -7.47 -7.23 -3.79
CA LYS A 57 -8.40 -8.15 -3.11
C LYS A 57 -7.83 -8.67 -1.80
N GLY A 58 -6.54 -8.98 -1.78
CA GLY A 58 -5.85 -9.39 -0.56
C GLY A 58 -5.83 -8.29 0.49
N LEU A 59 -5.56 -7.04 0.08
CA LEU A 59 -5.63 -5.88 0.98
C LEU A 59 -7.04 -5.65 1.51
N ALA A 60 -8.05 -5.76 0.65
CA ALA A 60 -9.44 -5.62 1.06
C ALA A 60 -9.83 -6.70 2.09
N GLN A 61 -9.46 -7.96 1.85
CA GLN A 61 -9.69 -9.05 2.81
C GLN A 61 -9.00 -8.78 4.15
N LEU A 62 -7.74 -8.36 4.13
CA LEU A 62 -6.99 -8.05 5.34
C LEU A 62 -7.63 -6.91 6.14
N ILE A 63 -8.10 -5.87 5.45
CA ILE A 63 -8.78 -4.74 6.08
C ILE A 63 -10.11 -5.18 6.72
N ASP A 64 -10.91 -5.97 6.02
CA ASP A 64 -12.16 -6.50 6.56
C ASP A 64 -11.93 -7.36 7.81
N GLU A 65 -10.88 -8.18 7.83
CA GLU A 65 -10.55 -9.04 8.95
C GLU A 65 -10.03 -8.26 10.17
N GLU A 66 -9.11 -7.32 9.96
CA GLU A 66 -8.40 -6.62 11.03
C GLU A 66 -9.11 -5.31 11.46
N TYR A 67 -9.78 -4.66 10.51
CA TYR A 67 -10.41 -3.35 10.72
C TYR A 67 -11.86 -3.31 10.24
N PRO A 68 -12.75 -4.19 10.75
CA PRO A 68 -14.12 -4.36 10.24
C PRO A 68 -15.00 -3.11 10.39
N ARG A 69 -14.54 -2.09 11.10
CA ARG A 69 -15.24 -0.82 11.29
C ARG A 69 -14.58 0.35 10.60
N VAL A 70 -13.74 0.10 9.60
CA VAL A 70 -13.11 1.16 8.79
C VAL A 70 -14.18 1.95 8.04
N GLU A 71 -14.00 3.25 7.98
CA GLU A 71 -14.93 4.17 7.33
C GLU A 71 -14.31 4.87 6.13
N VAL A 72 -12.99 5.04 6.12
CA VAL A 72 -12.25 5.74 5.07
C VAL A 72 -10.89 5.07 4.84
N LEU A 73 -10.48 4.95 3.58
CA LEU A 73 -9.12 4.57 3.25
C LEU A 73 -8.31 5.79 2.81
N MET A 74 -7.10 5.89 3.30
CA MET A 74 -6.14 6.93 2.91
C MET A 74 -4.89 6.29 2.32
N GLY A 75 -4.34 6.90 1.28
CA GLY A 75 -3.05 6.52 0.72
C GLY A 75 -1.97 7.54 1.05
N THR A 76 -0.76 7.10 1.37
CA THR A 76 0.38 8.02 1.43
C THR A 76 0.91 8.30 0.05
N SER A 77 1.11 9.57 -0.28
CA SER A 77 1.73 9.94 -1.55
C SER A 77 3.21 9.50 -1.57
N THR A 78 3.66 8.98 -2.69
CA THR A 78 2.88 8.82 -3.92
C THR A 78 2.42 7.38 -4.09
N ALA A 79 3.24 6.41 -3.68
CA ALA A 79 3.06 5.00 -4.02
C ALA A 79 1.81 4.36 -3.38
N GLY A 80 1.36 4.85 -2.23
CA GLY A 80 0.16 4.33 -1.56
C GLY A 80 -1.17 4.77 -2.15
N ILE A 81 -1.18 5.82 -2.97
CA ILE A 81 -2.43 6.40 -3.50
C ILE A 81 -3.20 5.42 -4.37
N ALA A 82 -2.54 4.81 -5.35
CA ALA A 82 -3.20 3.90 -6.29
C ALA A 82 -3.76 2.66 -5.57
N HIS A 83 -2.99 2.06 -4.69
CA HIS A 83 -3.43 0.90 -3.90
C HIS A 83 -4.63 1.24 -3.01
N ALA A 84 -4.60 2.36 -2.30
CA ALA A 84 -5.73 2.81 -1.49
C ALA A 84 -6.98 3.05 -2.34
N ALA A 85 -6.83 3.68 -3.51
CA ALA A 85 -7.95 3.98 -4.41
C ALA A 85 -8.63 2.72 -4.93
N ILE A 86 -7.85 1.75 -5.40
CA ILE A 86 -8.42 0.51 -5.95
C ILE A 86 -9.05 -0.34 -4.84
N THR A 87 -8.37 -0.46 -3.69
CA THR A 87 -8.91 -1.19 -2.54
C THR A 87 -10.21 -0.55 -2.03
N ALA A 88 -10.25 0.78 -1.90
CA ALA A 88 -11.46 1.51 -1.51
C ALA A 88 -12.60 1.29 -2.50
N HIS A 89 -12.31 1.28 -3.80
CA HIS A 89 -13.30 0.99 -4.84
C HIS A 89 -13.88 -0.43 -4.67
N LEU A 90 -13.04 -1.43 -4.43
CA LEU A 90 -13.47 -2.81 -4.20
C LEU A 90 -14.34 -2.95 -2.94
N MET A 91 -14.03 -2.19 -1.90
CA MET A 91 -14.76 -2.21 -0.62
C MET A 91 -15.97 -1.27 -0.59
N GLY A 92 -16.15 -0.42 -1.60
CA GLY A 92 -17.21 0.60 -1.62
C GLY A 92 -17.01 1.69 -0.57
N LEU A 93 -15.76 2.00 -0.21
CA LEU A 93 -15.41 2.98 0.82
C LEU A 93 -14.93 4.31 0.22
N PRO A 94 -15.15 5.44 0.93
CA PRO A 94 -14.50 6.69 0.60
C PRO A 94 -12.99 6.57 0.71
N MET A 95 -12.27 7.35 -0.09
CA MET A 95 -10.82 7.40 -0.02
C MET A 95 -10.31 8.84 -0.19
N GLY A 96 -9.12 9.06 0.29
CA GLY A 96 -8.32 10.25 0.06
C GLY A 96 -6.83 9.89 0.12
N TYR A 97 -5.98 10.88 0.17
CA TYR A 97 -4.56 10.63 0.34
C TYR A 97 -3.84 11.72 1.14
N VAL A 98 -2.72 11.35 1.73
CA VAL A 98 -1.86 12.19 2.53
C VAL A 98 -0.65 12.59 1.69
N ARG A 99 -0.39 13.89 1.60
CA ARG A 99 0.75 14.44 0.88
C ARG A 99 2.01 14.38 1.74
N SER A 100 3.16 14.23 1.09
CA SER A 100 4.46 14.21 1.75
C SER A 100 4.96 15.58 2.23
N GLY A 101 4.28 16.68 1.86
CA GLY A 101 4.60 18.05 2.27
C GLY A 101 3.43 19.00 2.09
N ALA A 102 3.49 20.16 2.77
CA ALA A 102 2.50 21.22 2.58
C ALA A 102 2.64 21.87 1.19
N LYS A 103 1.52 22.33 0.60
CA LYS A 103 1.56 23.16 -0.61
C LYS A 103 2.18 24.51 -0.27
N ASP A 104 3.14 24.97 -1.07
CA ASP A 104 3.73 26.31 -0.94
C ASP A 104 2.70 27.43 -1.21
N HIS A 105 1.63 27.15 -1.94
CA HIS A 105 0.58 28.09 -2.29
C HIS A 105 -0.81 27.47 -2.08
N GLY A 106 -1.68 28.12 -1.31
CA GLY A 106 -3.05 27.72 -1.06
C GLY A 106 -3.30 27.08 0.31
N ARG A 107 -4.34 26.24 0.42
CA ARG A 107 -4.65 25.53 1.67
C ARG A 107 -3.47 24.65 2.08
N GLN A 108 -2.95 24.87 3.27
CA GLN A 108 -1.85 24.08 3.88
C GLN A 108 -2.34 22.69 4.34
N ASN A 109 -3.25 22.07 3.62
CA ASN A 109 -3.74 20.74 3.97
C ASN A 109 -2.80 19.68 3.39
N GLN A 110 -2.33 18.80 4.26
CA GLN A 110 -1.63 17.58 3.87
C GLN A 110 -2.59 16.49 3.38
N ILE A 111 -3.88 16.62 3.67
CA ILE A 111 -4.92 15.64 3.31
C ILE A 111 -5.69 16.15 2.10
N GLU A 112 -5.75 15.32 1.07
CA GLU A 112 -6.60 15.50 -0.10
C GLU A 112 -7.79 14.53 -0.01
N GLY A 113 -8.98 15.10 -0.09
CA GLY A 113 -10.22 14.42 0.21
C GLY A 113 -10.87 14.99 1.47
N ARG A 114 -12.00 14.42 1.85
CA ARG A 114 -12.70 14.82 3.06
C ARG A 114 -12.52 13.78 4.16
N LEU A 115 -12.04 14.23 5.30
CA LEU A 115 -11.91 13.43 6.52
C LEU A 115 -12.56 14.17 7.67
N GLU A 116 -13.50 13.52 8.35
CA GLU A 116 -14.22 14.09 9.48
C GLU A 116 -13.63 13.61 10.80
N PRO A 117 -13.60 14.46 11.85
CA PRO A 117 -13.15 14.04 13.17
C PRO A 117 -13.90 12.82 13.68
N GLY A 118 -13.19 11.85 14.23
CA GLY A 118 -13.78 10.64 14.82
C GLY A 118 -14.00 9.49 13.83
N GLN A 119 -13.78 9.69 12.53
CA GLN A 119 -13.81 8.61 11.56
C GLN A 119 -12.67 7.60 11.77
N LYS A 120 -12.96 6.34 11.50
CA LYS A 120 -11.97 5.27 11.53
C LYS A 120 -11.30 5.13 10.18
N VAL A 121 -10.01 5.38 10.17
CA VAL A 121 -9.19 5.49 8.95
C VAL A 121 -8.16 4.37 8.93
N VAL A 122 -8.04 3.72 7.78
CA VAL A 122 -6.92 2.85 7.47
C VAL A 122 -6.05 3.54 6.43
N GLU A 123 -4.76 3.63 6.70
CA GLU A 123 -3.79 4.23 5.81
C GLU A 123 -2.95 3.17 5.11
N HIS A 124 -2.84 3.31 3.78
CA HIS A 124 -1.97 2.51 2.94
C HIS A 124 -0.66 3.25 2.70
N SER A 125 0.42 2.70 3.20
CA SER A 125 1.76 3.17 2.90
C SER A 125 2.52 2.08 2.14
N VAL A 126 3.13 2.44 1.01
CA VAL A 126 4.06 1.56 0.30
C VAL A 126 5.46 2.00 0.69
N CYS A 127 6.05 1.27 1.60
CA CYS A 127 7.42 1.50 2.00
C CYS A 127 8.38 0.90 0.97
N SER A 128 9.50 1.56 0.71
CA SER A 128 10.57 1.06 -0.17
C SER A 128 11.27 -0.19 0.37
N VAL A 129 10.87 -0.65 1.53
CA VAL A 129 11.40 -1.81 2.26
C VAL A 129 10.30 -2.85 2.45
N ASN A 130 9.86 -3.47 1.36
CA ASN A 130 9.07 -4.71 1.34
C ASN A 130 7.78 -4.78 2.16
N THR A 131 7.17 -3.68 2.54
CA THR A 131 5.96 -3.78 3.36
C THR A 131 4.93 -2.74 2.92
N THR A 132 3.77 -3.22 2.50
CA THR A 132 2.56 -2.40 2.52
C THR A 132 2.14 -2.34 3.99
N VAL A 133 2.29 -1.19 4.60
CA VAL A 133 1.85 -0.97 5.98
C VAL A 133 0.44 -0.45 5.94
N VAL A 134 -0.46 -1.18 6.55
CA VAL A 134 -1.83 -0.73 6.84
C VAL A 134 -1.83 -0.27 8.29
N THR A 135 -2.05 1.00 8.51
CA THR A 135 -2.07 1.59 9.85
C THR A 135 -3.45 2.16 10.13
N LEU A 136 -4.00 1.81 11.28
CA LEU A 136 -5.19 2.49 11.80
C LEU A 136 -4.78 3.80 12.45
N ILE A 137 -5.23 4.92 11.91
CA ILE A 137 -5.08 6.24 12.53
C ILE A 137 -6.35 6.48 13.36
N ARG A 138 -6.15 6.71 14.65
CA ARG A 138 -7.23 7.07 15.58
C ARG A 138 -7.42 8.57 15.65
#